data_64d7afc89c97162e3553cc5cf74ff2a7
#
_entry.id   64d7afc89c97162e3553cc5cf74ff2a7
#
_cell.length_a   1.000
_cell.length_b   1.000
_cell.length_c   1.000
_cell.angle_alpha   90.00
_cell.angle_beta   90.00
_cell.angle_gamma   90.00
#
_symmetry.space_group_name_H-M   'P 1'
#
loop_
_entity.id
_entity.type
_entity.pdbx_description
1 polymer ?
#
loop_
_entity_poly.entity_id
_entity_poly.type
_entity_poly.pdbx_seq_one_letter_code
_entity_poly.pdbx_strand_id
1 'polypeptide(L)'
;LVYMSRSPSSGWQTSQKSQTSVAKQLEDNTPASQRVAHRHPHDWYKQAVFYEVLVQAFKDSNGDGIGDFQGLTEMLDYLQWLGVDCVWLPPVFDSPLLDGGYDVRDFTKILPDYGIVDDLQHLVAQAHQRGIRVIMDLVMNHTSDQHLWFEQSRRNPHGPYGDYYVWSDTPELYSDARIIFIDTEDSNWSYDPVRGQYYWHRFFSHQPDLNYENPAVQEEMLNTMRFWLDLGLDGFRLDAVPYLFEENGTNCENLAPTHEFLKRCRRLVDQEYPGRVLLAEANQWPHDVVEYFGDGPIGDECHMAFHFPLMPRLFMSLKEESAQSVIDILANTPAIPESGQWGIFLRNHDELTLEMVNDVERAFMYEHYAQNPRMRSNVGIRRRLASLLQGDLAQLQLLTNLLLSLPGSPVLYYGDEIGMGDNIWLHDRDGVRTPMQWSDQRNSGFSDTDPEQLPLPVITNCQFGHQAVNVENQLRNPGSLLHFTRKLIAVRKEHATFGMGSFRPVASSNPAIFAFIRQYRDETLLCVSNFAATPQHTELALEEFVGRTPVELLGNTAFHTITESWTLTLAPRGFYWMSLR
;
A
#
# COMPACT_ATOMS: atom_id res chain seq x y z
N LEU A 1 52.16 -16.94 -36.50
CA LEU A 1 53.16 -17.11 -35.41
C LEU A 1 53.15 -15.92 -34.50
N VAL A 2 52.90 -16.16 -33.26
CA VAL A 2 52.97 -15.48 -31.98
C VAL A 2 51.58 -15.28 -31.33
N TYR A 3 51.26 -16.21 -30.45
CA TYR A 3 50.25 -16.10 -29.39
C TYR A 3 50.65 -15.00 -28.41
N MET A 4 49.72 -14.10 -28.11
CA MET A 4 49.71 -13.35 -26.84
C MET A 4 48.36 -13.51 -26.15
N SER A 5 48.38 -14.18 -25.03
CA SER A 5 47.32 -14.35 -24.06
C SER A 5 46.88 -13.00 -23.49
N ARG A 6 45.60 -12.70 -23.51
CA ARG A 6 44.99 -11.67 -22.68
C ARG A 6 44.13 -12.32 -21.61
N SER A 7 44.50 -12.11 -20.39
CA SER A 7 43.75 -12.44 -19.17
C SER A 7 42.51 -11.60 -19.03
N PRO A 8 41.40 -12.12 -18.48
CA PRO A 8 40.20 -11.36 -18.19
C PRO A 8 40.34 -10.74 -16.79
N SER A 9 40.37 -9.42 -16.70
CA SER A 9 40.24 -8.71 -15.43
C SER A 9 39.68 -7.31 -15.68
N SER A 10 38.39 -7.10 -15.47
CA SER A 10 37.83 -5.77 -15.08
C SER A 10 36.29 -5.71 -14.99
N GLY A 11 35.58 -6.81 -14.76
CA GLY A 11 34.11 -6.79 -14.66
C GLY A 11 33.51 -6.62 -13.27
N TRP A 12 34.29 -6.80 -12.19
CA TRP A 12 33.74 -6.90 -10.82
C TRP A 12 33.86 -5.66 -9.95
N GLN A 13 34.43 -4.56 -10.43
CA GLN A 13 34.67 -3.36 -9.60
C GLN A 13 33.58 -2.29 -9.68
N THR A 14 32.66 -2.35 -10.63
CA THR A 14 31.64 -1.31 -10.82
C THR A 14 30.39 -1.50 -9.95
N SER A 15 29.94 -2.75 -9.73
CA SER A 15 28.79 -3.03 -8.86
C SER A 15 29.07 -2.72 -7.38
N GLN A 16 30.25 -3.06 -6.90
CA GLN A 16 30.66 -2.73 -5.52
C GLN A 16 30.83 -1.21 -5.26
N LYS A 17 31.10 -0.39 -6.30
CA LYS A 17 31.27 1.06 -6.11
C LYS A 17 29.94 1.80 -5.97
N SER A 18 28.85 1.36 -6.61
CA SER A 18 27.54 1.99 -6.45
C SER A 18 26.88 1.61 -5.12
N GLN A 19 27.00 0.37 -4.67
CA GLN A 19 26.54 -0.08 -3.36
C GLN A 19 27.30 0.61 -2.20
N THR A 20 28.62 0.76 -2.35
CA THR A 20 29.45 1.50 -1.37
C THR A 20 29.10 3.00 -1.32
N SER A 21 28.62 3.57 -2.41
CA SER A 21 28.24 5.00 -2.47
C SER A 21 26.95 5.30 -1.69
N VAL A 22 25.91 4.50 -1.90
CA VAL A 22 24.63 4.65 -1.18
C VAL A 22 24.80 4.32 0.31
N ALA A 23 25.45 3.21 0.65
CA ALA A 23 25.72 2.82 2.04
C ALA A 23 26.58 3.86 2.78
N LYS A 24 27.63 4.38 2.15
CA LYS A 24 28.50 5.40 2.74
C LYS A 24 27.81 6.76 2.91
N GLN A 25 26.87 7.12 2.03
CA GLN A 25 26.06 8.33 2.17
C GLN A 25 25.00 8.20 3.26
N LEU A 26 24.52 6.97 3.54
CA LEU A 26 23.60 6.70 4.65
C LEU A 26 24.30 6.83 6.01
N GLU A 27 25.56 6.38 6.15
CA GLU A 27 26.35 6.50 7.39
C GLU A 27 26.63 7.96 7.77
N ASP A 28 26.95 8.81 6.79
CA ASP A 28 27.29 10.22 7.05
C ASP A 28 26.08 11.09 7.46
N ASN A 29 24.84 10.61 7.27
CA ASN A 29 23.61 11.36 7.54
C ASN A 29 22.75 10.81 8.69
N THR A 30 23.26 9.89 9.51
CA THR A 30 22.50 9.32 10.64
C THR A 30 22.53 10.27 11.85
N PRO A 31 21.40 10.83 12.30
CA PRO A 31 21.38 11.62 13.53
C PRO A 31 21.56 10.71 14.75
N ALA A 32 22.42 11.09 15.66
CA ALA A 32 22.58 10.45 16.95
C ALA A 32 21.29 10.61 17.79
N SER A 33 20.83 9.49 18.37
CA SER A 33 19.70 9.35 19.30
C SER A 33 18.31 9.16 18.69
N GLN A 34 17.98 7.92 18.34
CA GLN A 34 16.58 7.47 18.36
C GLN A 34 16.23 7.06 19.82
N ARG A 35 15.55 7.93 20.53
CA ARG A 35 14.82 7.53 21.75
C ARG A 35 13.52 6.84 21.30
N VAL A 36 13.54 5.51 21.26
CA VAL A 36 12.36 4.69 21.00
C VAL A 36 11.36 4.89 22.14
N ALA A 37 10.24 5.55 21.88
CA ALA A 37 9.08 5.52 22.78
C ALA A 37 8.67 4.05 22.99
N HIS A 38 8.35 3.65 24.21
CA HIS A 38 7.92 2.29 24.55
C HIS A 38 6.64 1.96 23.75
N ARG A 39 6.79 1.22 22.65
CA ARG A 39 5.70 0.68 21.85
C ARG A 39 5.14 -0.53 22.60
N HIS A 40 3.82 -0.62 22.76
CA HIS A 40 3.17 -1.86 23.19
C HIS A 40 3.39 -2.91 22.08
N PRO A 41 3.96 -4.08 22.38
CA PRO A 41 4.34 -5.05 21.34
C PRO A 41 3.16 -5.53 20.48
N HIS A 42 1.94 -5.47 20.99
CA HIS A 42 0.73 -5.94 20.31
C HIS A 42 0.07 -4.90 19.41
N ASP A 43 0.26 -3.59 19.66
CA ASP A 43 -0.38 -2.50 18.90
C ASP A 43 0.60 -1.78 17.95
N TRP A 44 1.69 -2.43 17.59
CA TRP A 44 2.75 -1.83 16.79
C TRP A 44 2.24 -1.25 15.45
N TYR A 45 1.28 -1.92 14.81
CA TYR A 45 0.72 -1.54 13.51
C TYR A 45 0.00 -0.18 13.55
N LYS A 46 -0.48 0.27 14.71
CA LYS A 46 -1.14 1.57 14.84
C LYS A 46 -0.20 2.76 14.66
N GLN A 47 1.07 2.58 14.95
CA GLN A 47 2.09 3.62 14.84
C GLN A 47 3.02 3.42 13.66
N ALA A 48 2.98 2.24 13.05
CA ALA A 48 3.87 1.84 11.98
C ALA A 48 3.69 2.69 10.72
N VAL A 49 4.81 2.94 10.04
CA VAL A 49 4.86 3.39 8.66
C VAL A 49 5.12 2.16 7.80
N PHE A 50 4.14 1.80 6.99
CA PHE A 50 4.23 0.68 6.04
C PHE A 50 4.86 1.15 4.74
N TYR A 51 5.54 0.25 4.07
CA TYR A 51 6.14 0.48 2.76
C TYR A 51 5.87 -0.73 1.86
N GLU A 52 5.12 -0.51 0.81
CA GLU A 52 4.76 -1.53 -0.16
C GLU A 52 5.87 -1.71 -1.19
N VAL A 53 6.33 -2.95 -1.37
CA VAL A 53 7.44 -3.30 -2.26
C VAL A 53 7.03 -4.40 -3.23
N LEU A 54 7.02 -4.11 -4.52
CA LEU A 54 7.01 -5.15 -5.55
C LEU A 54 8.41 -5.74 -5.67
N VAL A 55 8.59 -6.99 -5.24
CA VAL A 55 9.89 -7.68 -5.26
C VAL A 55 10.52 -7.62 -6.64
N GLN A 56 9.74 -8.00 -7.69
CA GLN A 56 10.20 -8.04 -9.08
C GLN A 56 10.75 -6.71 -9.62
N ALA A 57 10.36 -5.57 -9.02
CA ALA A 57 10.66 -4.24 -9.51
C ALA A 57 11.56 -3.43 -8.55
N PHE A 58 11.97 -3.99 -7.40
CA PHE A 58 12.68 -3.22 -6.39
C PHE A 58 14.20 -3.27 -6.55
N LYS A 59 14.81 -4.47 -6.58
CA LYS A 59 16.25 -4.65 -6.80
C LYS A 59 16.54 -6.06 -7.28
N ASP A 60 17.23 -6.17 -8.38
CA ASP A 60 17.79 -7.39 -8.95
C ASP A 60 19.22 -7.57 -8.43
N SER A 61 19.48 -8.68 -7.75
CA SER A 61 20.80 -9.02 -7.20
C SER A 61 21.64 -9.93 -8.11
N ASN A 62 20.99 -10.73 -8.97
CA ASN A 62 21.63 -11.78 -9.75
C ASN A 62 21.86 -11.38 -11.23
N GLY A 63 21.27 -10.29 -11.70
CA GLY A 63 21.46 -9.76 -13.05
C GLY A 63 20.58 -10.43 -14.12
N ASP A 64 19.46 -11.04 -13.74
CA ASP A 64 18.51 -11.65 -14.68
C ASP A 64 17.42 -10.69 -15.17
N GLY A 65 17.32 -9.50 -14.57
CA GLY A 65 16.37 -8.47 -14.93
C GLY A 65 15.12 -8.46 -14.04
N ILE A 66 15.01 -9.36 -13.10
CA ILE A 66 13.89 -9.49 -12.16
C ILE A 66 14.41 -9.24 -10.74
N GLY A 67 13.71 -8.44 -9.97
CA GLY A 67 14.03 -8.21 -8.56
C GLY A 67 13.79 -9.46 -7.72
N ASP A 68 14.58 -9.63 -6.68
CA ASP A 68 14.60 -10.83 -5.86
C ASP A 68 14.74 -10.51 -4.35
N PHE A 69 14.56 -11.52 -3.48
CA PHE A 69 14.66 -11.35 -2.02
C PHE A 69 16.05 -10.95 -1.55
N GLN A 70 17.09 -11.37 -2.24
CA GLN A 70 18.44 -10.96 -1.89
C GLN A 70 18.64 -9.48 -2.22
N GLY A 71 18.17 -9.00 -3.39
CA GLY A 71 18.20 -7.60 -3.76
C GLY A 71 17.41 -6.73 -2.79
N LEU A 72 16.21 -7.17 -2.38
CA LEU A 72 15.44 -6.48 -1.34
C LEU A 72 16.20 -6.47 0.00
N THR A 73 16.85 -7.56 0.38
CA THR A 73 17.66 -7.64 1.60
C THR A 73 18.80 -6.62 1.58
N GLU A 74 19.46 -6.44 0.44
CA GLU A 74 20.52 -5.42 0.26
C GLU A 74 20.01 -3.99 0.46
N MET A 75 18.71 -3.74 0.22
CA MET A 75 18.09 -2.41 0.35
C MET A 75 17.44 -2.15 1.72
N LEU A 76 17.49 -3.08 2.66
CA LEU A 76 16.91 -2.90 4.00
C LEU A 76 17.51 -1.73 4.78
N ASP A 77 18.79 -1.42 4.59
CA ASP A 77 19.44 -0.27 5.24
C ASP A 77 18.84 1.06 4.74
N TYR A 78 18.47 1.14 3.45
CA TYR A 78 17.74 2.28 2.91
C TYR A 78 16.35 2.43 3.56
N LEU A 79 15.59 1.33 3.68
CA LEU A 79 14.27 1.35 4.30
C LEU A 79 14.35 1.72 5.78
N GLN A 80 15.35 1.21 6.51
CA GLN A 80 15.61 1.60 7.89
C GLN A 80 15.95 3.10 7.99
N TRP A 81 16.83 3.60 7.10
CA TRP A 81 17.20 5.01 7.06
C TRP A 81 16.01 5.91 6.76
N LEU A 82 15.13 5.51 5.83
CA LEU A 82 13.89 6.23 5.51
C LEU A 82 12.94 6.28 6.72
N GLY A 83 12.99 5.27 7.58
CA GLY A 83 12.18 5.17 8.79
C GLY A 83 10.97 4.24 8.65
N VAL A 84 11.00 3.30 7.71
CA VAL A 84 9.98 2.26 7.53
C VAL A 84 9.94 1.35 8.76
N ASP A 85 8.73 1.00 9.21
CA ASP A 85 8.50 0.07 10.32
C ASP A 85 8.04 -1.31 9.85
N CYS A 86 7.39 -1.37 8.68
CA CYS A 86 6.86 -2.62 8.13
C CYS A 86 6.94 -2.59 6.60
N VAL A 87 7.51 -3.63 6.03
CA VAL A 87 7.46 -3.91 4.59
C VAL A 87 6.23 -4.76 4.30
N TRP A 88 5.45 -4.35 3.31
CA TRP A 88 4.38 -5.14 2.73
C TRP A 88 4.81 -5.66 1.37
N LEU A 89 4.79 -6.99 1.23
CA LEU A 89 5.09 -7.72 -0.02
C LEU A 89 3.78 -8.14 -0.69
N PRO A 90 3.40 -7.58 -1.86
CA PRO A 90 2.43 -8.21 -2.76
C PRO A 90 2.79 -9.67 -3.06
N PRO A 91 1.91 -10.48 -3.69
CA PRO A 91 2.09 -11.93 -3.73
C PRO A 91 3.46 -12.35 -4.24
N VAL A 92 4.09 -13.26 -3.49
CA VAL A 92 5.41 -13.83 -3.82
C VAL A 92 5.35 -15.32 -4.14
N PHE A 93 4.13 -15.87 -4.18
CA PHE A 93 3.88 -17.29 -4.43
C PHE A 93 4.24 -17.71 -5.85
N ASP A 94 4.40 -19.03 -6.04
CA ASP A 94 4.50 -19.61 -7.38
C ASP A 94 3.24 -19.26 -8.20
N SER A 95 3.44 -18.63 -9.36
CA SER A 95 2.39 -18.06 -10.19
C SER A 95 2.80 -18.06 -11.65
N PRO A 96 1.86 -18.18 -12.61
CA PRO A 96 2.12 -17.91 -14.02
C PRO A 96 2.26 -16.42 -14.34
N LEU A 97 2.05 -15.51 -13.37
CA LEU A 97 2.17 -14.04 -13.48
C LEU A 97 1.23 -13.41 -14.52
N LEU A 98 0.06 -13.98 -14.75
CA LEU A 98 -0.95 -13.38 -15.63
C LEU A 98 -1.64 -12.17 -14.99
N ASP A 99 -1.59 -12.09 -13.64
CA ASP A 99 -2.05 -10.95 -12.85
C ASP A 99 -1.04 -10.59 -11.74
N GLY A 100 0.21 -10.35 -12.12
CA GLY A 100 1.24 -9.84 -11.21
C GLY A 100 1.50 -10.68 -9.96
N GLY A 101 1.12 -11.97 -9.95
CA GLY A 101 1.27 -12.90 -8.82
C GLY A 101 -0.02 -13.19 -8.06
N TYR A 102 -1.12 -12.49 -8.33
CA TYR A 102 -2.42 -12.76 -7.72
C TYR A 102 -3.08 -14.05 -8.25
N ASP A 103 -2.64 -14.58 -9.37
CA ASP A 103 -3.00 -15.89 -9.92
C ASP A 103 -2.09 -16.99 -9.35
N VAL A 104 -2.31 -17.39 -8.09
CA VAL A 104 -1.46 -18.30 -7.32
C VAL A 104 -1.59 -19.74 -7.83
N ARG A 105 -0.45 -20.37 -8.16
CA ARG A 105 -0.35 -21.77 -8.57
C ARG A 105 -0.03 -22.73 -7.42
N ASP A 106 0.69 -22.26 -6.40
CA ASP A 106 1.00 -23.02 -5.19
C ASP A 106 1.24 -22.06 -4.01
N PHE A 107 0.39 -22.14 -2.99
CA PHE A 107 0.47 -21.27 -1.81
C PHE A 107 1.67 -21.52 -0.89
N THR A 108 2.38 -22.62 -1.07
CA THR A 108 3.51 -23.01 -0.21
C THR A 108 4.87 -22.88 -0.88
N LYS A 109 4.88 -22.43 -2.14
CA LYS A 109 6.10 -22.21 -2.92
C LYS A 109 6.27 -20.74 -3.24
N ILE A 110 7.53 -20.34 -3.31
CA ILE A 110 7.93 -19.01 -3.81
C ILE A 110 8.06 -19.06 -5.32
N LEU A 111 7.74 -17.95 -5.99
CA LEU A 111 8.04 -17.76 -7.41
C LEU A 111 9.56 -17.93 -7.62
N PRO A 112 10.02 -18.84 -8.48
CA PRO A 112 11.44 -19.16 -8.61
C PRO A 112 12.35 -17.96 -8.91
N ASP A 113 11.84 -16.96 -9.63
CA ASP A 113 12.58 -15.75 -9.97
C ASP A 113 12.87 -14.85 -8.74
N TYR A 114 12.08 -14.98 -7.66
CA TYR A 114 12.30 -14.22 -6.42
C TYR A 114 13.26 -14.92 -5.45
N GLY A 115 13.53 -16.20 -5.65
CA GLY A 115 14.36 -17.04 -4.80
C GLY A 115 13.61 -18.24 -4.24
N ILE A 116 14.04 -18.71 -3.08
CA ILE A 116 13.44 -19.85 -2.37
C ILE A 116 12.93 -19.43 -0.98
N VAL A 117 12.24 -20.34 -0.30
CA VAL A 117 11.69 -20.08 1.06
C VAL A 117 12.77 -19.63 2.05
N ASP A 118 13.98 -20.21 1.97
CA ASP A 118 15.11 -19.83 2.83
C ASP A 118 15.57 -18.39 2.59
N ASP A 119 15.48 -17.88 1.36
CA ASP A 119 15.81 -16.49 1.03
C ASP A 119 14.79 -15.52 1.64
N LEU A 120 13.50 -15.85 1.59
CA LEU A 120 12.45 -15.08 2.27
C LEU A 120 12.65 -15.11 3.79
N GLN A 121 12.96 -16.26 4.37
CA GLN A 121 13.24 -16.39 5.80
C GLN A 121 14.46 -15.56 6.20
N HIS A 122 15.49 -15.53 5.35
CA HIS A 122 16.66 -14.68 5.55
C HIS A 122 16.29 -13.20 5.50
N LEU A 123 15.52 -12.77 4.50
CA LEU A 123 15.01 -11.40 4.39
C LEU A 123 14.25 -10.97 5.66
N VAL A 124 13.32 -11.82 6.15
CA VAL A 124 12.53 -11.55 7.37
C VAL A 124 13.47 -11.40 8.58
N ALA A 125 14.44 -12.30 8.74
CA ALA A 125 15.42 -12.23 9.83
C ALA A 125 16.27 -10.95 9.78
N GLN A 126 16.71 -10.53 8.58
CA GLN A 126 17.49 -9.30 8.38
C GLN A 126 16.65 -8.04 8.61
N ALA A 127 15.38 -8.05 8.21
CA ALA A 127 14.43 -6.97 8.48
C ALA A 127 14.19 -6.82 10.00
N HIS A 128 13.96 -7.91 10.72
CA HIS A 128 13.78 -7.92 12.17
C HIS A 128 15.00 -7.37 12.92
N GLN A 129 16.23 -7.69 12.49
CA GLN A 129 17.46 -7.13 13.07
C GLN A 129 17.51 -5.60 12.97
N ARG A 130 16.85 -5.02 11.96
CA ARG A 130 16.74 -3.57 11.74
C ARG A 130 15.50 -2.96 12.37
N GLY A 131 14.69 -3.74 13.07
CA GLY A 131 13.43 -3.31 13.65
C GLY A 131 12.30 -3.13 12.64
N ILE A 132 12.44 -3.69 11.43
CA ILE A 132 11.45 -3.68 10.36
C ILE A 132 10.69 -5.01 10.40
N ARG A 133 9.36 -4.94 10.36
CA ARG A 133 8.46 -6.09 10.23
C ARG A 133 8.18 -6.39 8.77
N VAL A 134 7.71 -7.60 8.50
CA VAL A 134 7.36 -8.03 7.15
C VAL A 134 5.98 -8.67 7.15
N ILE A 135 5.06 -8.11 6.38
CA ILE A 135 3.77 -8.73 6.05
C ILE A 135 3.73 -9.08 4.56
N MET A 136 2.89 -10.02 4.20
CA MET A 136 2.76 -10.50 2.84
C MET A 136 1.29 -10.57 2.46
N ASP A 137 0.99 -10.46 1.18
CA ASP A 137 -0.36 -10.74 0.66
C ASP A 137 -0.71 -12.23 0.85
N LEU A 138 -1.95 -12.46 1.21
CA LEU A 138 -2.58 -13.77 1.14
C LEU A 138 -3.80 -13.67 0.23
N VAL A 139 -3.69 -14.26 -0.96
CA VAL A 139 -4.77 -14.32 -1.94
C VAL A 139 -5.74 -15.41 -1.53
N MET A 140 -6.82 -15.03 -0.87
CA MET A 140 -7.74 -15.99 -0.25
C MET A 140 -8.88 -16.38 -1.19
N ASN A 141 -9.33 -15.45 -2.05
CA ASN A 141 -10.56 -15.61 -2.80
C ASN A 141 -10.47 -16.67 -3.93
N HIS A 142 -9.34 -16.75 -4.60
CA HIS A 142 -9.17 -17.52 -5.84
C HIS A 142 -7.76 -18.10 -5.96
N THR A 143 -7.58 -18.94 -6.98
CA THR A 143 -6.27 -19.45 -7.40
C THR A 143 -6.08 -19.21 -8.90
N SER A 144 -4.88 -19.49 -9.41
CA SER A 144 -4.71 -19.70 -10.85
C SER A 144 -5.52 -20.92 -11.31
N ASP A 145 -5.99 -20.91 -12.56
CA ASP A 145 -6.53 -22.09 -13.24
C ASP A 145 -5.48 -23.20 -13.45
N GLN A 146 -4.19 -22.89 -13.20
CA GLN A 146 -3.08 -23.84 -13.19
C GLN A 146 -2.78 -24.43 -11.79
N HIS A 147 -3.54 -24.06 -10.76
CA HIS A 147 -3.39 -24.63 -9.42
C HIS A 147 -3.78 -26.11 -9.43
N LEU A 148 -3.04 -26.93 -8.67
CA LEU A 148 -3.28 -28.36 -8.59
C LEU A 148 -4.73 -28.68 -8.18
N TRP A 149 -5.30 -27.92 -7.24
CA TRP A 149 -6.68 -28.10 -6.78
C TRP A 149 -7.68 -27.92 -7.92
N PHE A 150 -7.49 -26.89 -8.78
CA PHE A 150 -8.38 -26.66 -9.92
C PHE A 150 -8.24 -27.76 -10.97
N GLU A 151 -7.02 -28.16 -11.31
CA GLU A 151 -6.78 -29.27 -12.24
C GLU A 151 -7.39 -30.60 -11.76
N GLN A 152 -7.37 -30.87 -10.46
CA GLN A 152 -8.03 -32.06 -9.88
C GLN A 152 -9.55 -31.89 -9.84
N SER A 153 -10.05 -30.71 -9.46
CA SER A 153 -11.48 -30.40 -9.40
C SER A 153 -12.17 -30.58 -10.77
N ARG A 154 -11.54 -30.02 -11.83
CA ARG A 154 -12.11 -30.09 -13.19
C ARG A 154 -12.11 -31.51 -13.77
N ARG A 155 -11.10 -32.35 -13.43
CA ARG A 155 -10.96 -33.72 -13.96
C ARG A 155 -11.70 -34.78 -13.16
N ASN A 156 -11.93 -34.55 -11.89
CA ASN A 156 -12.54 -35.50 -10.97
C ASN A 156 -13.57 -34.83 -10.06
N PRO A 157 -14.78 -34.55 -10.55
CA PRO A 157 -15.83 -33.87 -9.79
C PRO A 157 -16.22 -34.54 -8.46
N HIS A 158 -15.96 -35.83 -8.32
CA HIS A 158 -16.27 -36.61 -7.11
C HIS A 158 -14.99 -36.95 -6.28
N GLY A 159 -13.84 -36.36 -6.64
CA GLY A 159 -12.60 -36.54 -5.92
C GLY A 159 -12.48 -35.62 -4.70
N PRO A 160 -11.35 -35.70 -3.97
CA PRO A 160 -11.14 -34.87 -2.77
C PRO A 160 -11.22 -33.37 -3.02
N TYR A 161 -10.87 -32.94 -4.22
CA TYR A 161 -10.89 -31.53 -4.64
C TYR A 161 -12.12 -31.16 -5.49
N GLY A 162 -13.09 -32.08 -5.66
CA GLY A 162 -14.23 -31.89 -6.55
C GLY A 162 -15.02 -30.61 -6.30
N ASP A 163 -15.19 -30.23 -5.03
CA ASP A 163 -15.94 -29.07 -4.57
C ASP A 163 -15.05 -27.96 -3.98
N TYR A 164 -13.78 -27.89 -4.38
CA TYR A 164 -12.89 -26.81 -3.94
C TYR A 164 -13.15 -25.47 -4.63
N TYR A 165 -13.86 -25.48 -5.75
CA TYR A 165 -14.25 -24.30 -6.52
C TYR A 165 -15.75 -24.24 -6.69
N VAL A 166 -16.27 -23.08 -7.02
CA VAL A 166 -17.71 -22.84 -7.23
C VAL A 166 -18.07 -23.24 -8.65
N TRP A 167 -18.87 -24.32 -8.80
CA TRP A 167 -19.29 -24.89 -10.07
C TRP A 167 -20.80 -24.83 -10.24
N SER A 168 -21.28 -24.67 -11.49
CA SER A 168 -22.68 -24.69 -11.85
C SER A 168 -22.90 -25.33 -13.23
N ASP A 169 -24.08 -25.95 -13.43
CA ASP A 169 -24.51 -26.43 -14.74
C ASP A 169 -24.92 -25.28 -15.68
N THR A 170 -25.24 -24.11 -15.13
CA THR A 170 -25.67 -22.92 -15.89
C THR A 170 -24.96 -21.65 -15.35
N PRO A 171 -24.78 -20.60 -16.18
CA PRO A 171 -24.20 -19.35 -15.75
C PRO A 171 -25.23 -18.36 -15.17
N GLU A 172 -26.36 -18.84 -14.65
CA GLU A 172 -27.50 -18.02 -14.25
C GLU A 172 -27.49 -17.64 -12.76
N LEU A 173 -26.71 -18.37 -11.94
CA LEU A 173 -26.58 -18.09 -10.51
C LEU A 173 -25.83 -16.78 -10.29
N TYR A 174 -26.12 -16.15 -9.16
CA TYR A 174 -25.40 -14.92 -8.68
C TYR A 174 -25.45 -13.75 -9.67
N SER A 175 -26.56 -13.62 -10.42
CA SER A 175 -26.74 -12.59 -11.47
C SER A 175 -26.68 -11.15 -10.95
N ASP A 176 -26.89 -10.94 -9.65
CA ASP A 176 -26.83 -9.61 -9.02
C ASP A 176 -25.38 -9.19 -8.65
N ALA A 177 -24.42 -10.12 -8.77
CA ALA A 177 -23.02 -9.83 -8.54
C ALA A 177 -22.42 -9.04 -9.73
N ARG A 178 -21.86 -7.85 -9.44
CA ARG A 178 -21.21 -7.01 -10.45
C ARG A 178 -19.97 -7.68 -11.02
N ILE A 179 -19.62 -7.33 -12.25
CA ILE A 179 -18.31 -7.64 -12.86
C ILE A 179 -17.31 -6.59 -12.37
N ILE A 180 -16.15 -7.04 -11.84
CA ILE A 180 -15.11 -6.15 -11.31
C ILE A 180 -14.19 -5.69 -12.44
N PHE A 181 -13.68 -6.61 -13.26
CA PHE A 181 -12.77 -6.29 -14.36
C PHE A 181 -13.53 -6.05 -15.67
N ILE A 182 -14.27 -4.94 -15.71
CA ILE A 182 -15.18 -4.58 -16.81
C ILE A 182 -14.47 -4.35 -18.15
N ASP A 183 -13.16 -4.13 -18.15
CA ASP A 183 -12.37 -3.93 -19.38
C ASP A 183 -12.03 -5.25 -20.09
N THR A 184 -12.14 -6.39 -19.38
CA THR A 184 -11.68 -7.71 -19.85
C THR A 184 -12.70 -8.81 -19.76
N GLU A 185 -13.64 -8.73 -18.81
CA GLU A 185 -14.60 -9.81 -18.53
C GLU A 185 -16.03 -9.37 -18.85
N ASP A 186 -16.78 -10.25 -19.53
CA ASP A 186 -18.20 -10.05 -19.86
C ASP A 186 -19.14 -10.81 -18.92
N SER A 187 -18.61 -11.72 -18.10
CA SER A 187 -19.36 -12.59 -17.17
C SER A 187 -18.47 -12.98 -15.99
N ASN A 188 -19.07 -13.23 -14.84
CA ASN A 188 -18.40 -13.88 -13.70
C ASN A 188 -18.39 -15.43 -13.81
N TRP A 189 -18.90 -16.00 -14.92
CA TRP A 189 -18.91 -17.42 -15.19
C TRP A 189 -18.17 -17.76 -16.48
N SER A 190 -17.30 -18.77 -16.41
CA SER A 190 -16.60 -19.32 -17.58
C SER A 190 -16.85 -20.83 -17.70
N TYR A 191 -17.08 -21.30 -18.95
CA TYR A 191 -17.35 -22.70 -19.22
C TYR A 191 -16.07 -23.51 -19.30
N ASP A 192 -16.00 -24.60 -18.52
CA ASP A 192 -14.89 -25.56 -18.57
C ASP A 192 -15.31 -26.81 -19.39
N PRO A 193 -14.68 -27.03 -20.56
CA PRO A 193 -15.04 -28.18 -21.41
C PRO A 193 -14.57 -29.53 -20.85
N VAL A 194 -13.60 -29.54 -19.90
CA VAL A 194 -13.09 -30.76 -19.27
C VAL A 194 -14.09 -31.29 -18.25
N ARG A 195 -14.64 -30.40 -17.42
CA ARG A 195 -15.65 -30.75 -16.43
C ARG A 195 -17.06 -30.76 -17.03
N GLY A 196 -17.31 -29.97 -18.10
CA GLY A 196 -18.61 -29.80 -18.71
C GLY A 196 -19.56 -28.92 -17.90
N GLN A 197 -19.03 -28.07 -17.05
CA GLN A 197 -19.75 -27.13 -16.19
C GLN A 197 -19.14 -25.74 -16.28
N TYR A 198 -19.81 -24.74 -15.70
CA TYR A 198 -19.30 -23.39 -15.53
C TYR A 198 -18.66 -23.28 -14.15
N TYR A 199 -17.50 -22.57 -14.06
CA TYR A 199 -16.89 -22.15 -12.80
C TYR A 199 -17.04 -20.66 -12.60
N TRP A 200 -17.15 -20.26 -11.34
CA TRP A 200 -17.27 -18.88 -10.90
C TRP A 200 -15.90 -18.21 -10.79
N HIS A 201 -15.82 -16.94 -11.16
CA HIS A 201 -14.65 -16.09 -10.94
C HIS A 201 -15.09 -14.63 -10.78
N ARG A 202 -14.63 -13.96 -9.74
CA ARG A 202 -14.95 -12.54 -9.50
C ARG A 202 -14.00 -11.60 -10.23
N PHE A 203 -12.81 -12.08 -10.55
CA PHE A 203 -11.75 -11.38 -11.24
C PHE A 203 -11.55 -11.96 -12.64
N PHE A 204 -10.33 -12.20 -13.07
CA PHE A 204 -10.09 -12.77 -14.40
C PHE A 204 -10.61 -14.21 -14.53
N SER A 205 -10.99 -14.60 -15.73
CA SER A 205 -11.43 -15.96 -16.03
C SER A 205 -10.37 -17.03 -15.77
N HIS A 206 -9.09 -16.68 -15.70
CA HIS A 206 -8.01 -17.58 -15.29
C HIS A 206 -7.77 -17.61 -13.77
N GLN A 207 -8.67 -16.98 -12.99
CA GLN A 207 -8.63 -16.94 -11.52
C GLN A 207 -9.93 -17.51 -10.94
N PRO A 208 -10.15 -18.84 -11.00
CA PRO A 208 -11.35 -19.48 -10.46
C PRO A 208 -11.46 -19.29 -8.94
N ASP A 209 -12.64 -18.92 -8.46
CA ASP A 209 -12.91 -18.66 -7.05
C ASP A 209 -13.01 -19.97 -6.25
N LEU A 210 -12.43 -19.96 -5.07
CA LEU A 210 -12.47 -21.05 -4.10
C LEU A 210 -13.86 -21.14 -3.45
N ASN A 211 -14.34 -22.35 -3.23
CA ASN A 211 -15.62 -22.61 -2.58
C ASN A 211 -15.48 -22.64 -1.05
N TYR A 212 -15.69 -21.51 -0.39
CA TYR A 212 -15.63 -21.42 1.08
C TYR A 212 -16.79 -22.09 1.82
N GLU A 213 -17.87 -22.50 1.14
CA GLU A 213 -18.85 -23.41 1.73
C GLU A 213 -18.25 -24.78 2.07
N ASN A 214 -17.14 -25.13 1.43
CA ASN A 214 -16.38 -26.34 1.73
C ASN A 214 -15.43 -26.12 2.91
N PRO A 215 -15.63 -26.79 4.08
CA PRO A 215 -14.76 -26.64 5.24
C PRO A 215 -13.29 -27.01 4.98
N ALA A 216 -13.02 -27.89 3.99
CA ALA A 216 -11.66 -28.28 3.65
C ALA A 216 -10.89 -27.10 3.02
N VAL A 217 -11.54 -26.28 2.20
CA VAL A 217 -10.95 -25.05 1.63
C VAL A 217 -10.58 -24.06 2.75
N GLN A 218 -11.50 -23.85 3.70
CA GLN A 218 -11.23 -22.99 4.85
C GLN A 218 -10.02 -23.48 5.67
N GLU A 219 -9.90 -24.79 5.90
CA GLU A 219 -8.78 -25.35 6.67
C GLU A 219 -7.45 -25.30 5.91
N GLU A 220 -7.45 -25.51 4.59
CA GLU A 220 -6.25 -25.32 3.76
C GLU A 220 -5.73 -23.89 3.83
N MET A 221 -6.63 -22.90 3.81
CA MET A 221 -6.23 -21.50 3.92
C MET A 221 -5.66 -21.17 5.32
N LEU A 222 -6.27 -21.70 6.40
CA LEU A 222 -5.72 -21.56 7.75
C LEU A 222 -4.34 -22.24 7.89
N ASN A 223 -4.13 -23.39 7.23
CA ASN A 223 -2.85 -24.07 7.20
C ASN A 223 -1.79 -23.29 6.39
N THR A 224 -2.20 -22.64 5.32
CA THR A 224 -1.34 -21.71 4.58
C THR A 224 -0.91 -20.54 5.46
N MET A 225 -1.82 -19.96 6.26
CA MET A 225 -1.45 -18.92 7.23
C MET A 225 -0.41 -19.43 8.24
N ARG A 226 -0.63 -20.62 8.83
CA ARG A 226 0.33 -21.23 9.79
C ARG A 226 1.69 -21.41 9.15
N PHE A 227 1.73 -21.96 7.93
CA PHE A 227 2.99 -22.22 7.23
C PHE A 227 3.87 -20.95 7.12
N TRP A 228 3.29 -19.85 6.72
CA TRP A 228 4.02 -18.60 6.55
C TRP A 228 4.33 -17.87 7.87
N LEU A 229 3.43 -17.94 8.85
CA LEU A 229 3.67 -17.38 10.18
C LEU A 229 4.77 -18.16 10.95
N ASP A 230 4.88 -19.46 10.75
CA ASP A 230 5.96 -20.30 11.30
C ASP A 230 7.33 -19.90 10.74
N LEU A 231 7.39 -19.37 9.52
CA LEU A 231 8.62 -18.82 8.90
C LEU A 231 9.00 -17.43 9.44
N GLY A 232 8.16 -16.82 10.29
CA GLY A 232 8.47 -15.58 10.99
C GLY A 232 7.81 -14.33 10.45
N LEU A 233 6.90 -14.42 9.48
CA LEU A 233 6.13 -13.26 9.01
C LEU A 233 5.36 -12.60 10.15
N ASP A 234 5.19 -11.27 10.05
CA ASP A 234 4.50 -10.46 11.05
C ASP A 234 3.01 -10.28 10.77
N GLY A 235 2.49 -10.89 9.72
CA GLY A 235 1.07 -10.88 9.37
C GLY A 235 0.81 -10.92 7.89
N PHE A 236 -0.45 -10.64 7.52
CA PHE A 236 -0.91 -10.69 6.14
C PHE A 236 -1.73 -9.45 5.78
N ARG A 237 -1.64 -9.04 4.53
CA ARG A 237 -2.71 -8.33 3.85
C ARG A 237 -3.60 -9.39 3.20
N LEU A 238 -4.85 -9.43 3.62
CA LEU A 238 -5.85 -10.38 3.12
C LEU A 238 -6.51 -9.79 1.87
N ASP A 239 -6.20 -10.38 0.74
CA ASP A 239 -6.68 -9.97 -0.56
C ASP A 239 -8.14 -10.27 -0.75
N ALA A 240 -8.90 -9.34 -1.34
CA ALA A 240 -10.25 -9.54 -1.87
C ALA A 240 -11.25 -10.17 -0.88
N VAL A 241 -11.13 -9.86 0.42
CA VAL A 241 -11.96 -10.50 1.46
C VAL A 241 -13.49 -10.34 1.32
N PRO A 242 -14.07 -9.31 0.67
CA PRO A 242 -15.51 -9.21 0.51
C PRO A 242 -16.16 -10.33 -0.28
N TYR A 243 -15.40 -11.09 -1.07
CA TYR A 243 -15.90 -11.96 -2.13
C TYR A 243 -15.83 -13.46 -1.83
N LEU A 244 -15.48 -13.87 -0.59
CA LEU A 244 -15.18 -15.27 -0.23
C LEU A 244 -16.37 -16.24 -0.32
N PHE A 245 -17.59 -15.73 -0.22
CA PHE A 245 -18.80 -16.55 -0.27
C PHE A 245 -19.80 -15.99 -1.28
N GLU A 246 -20.57 -16.89 -1.89
CA GLU A 246 -21.62 -16.56 -2.84
C GLU A 246 -22.99 -16.96 -2.27
N GLU A 247 -23.98 -16.08 -2.45
CA GLU A 247 -25.39 -16.36 -2.12
C GLU A 247 -26.29 -15.82 -3.22
N ASN A 248 -27.16 -16.70 -3.76
CA ASN A 248 -28.05 -16.31 -4.84
C ASN A 248 -29.08 -15.27 -4.38
N GLY A 249 -29.28 -14.22 -5.19
CA GLY A 249 -30.14 -13.10 -4.85
C GLY A 249 -29.48 -12.02 -4.00
N THR A 250 -28.15 -12.11 -3.83
CA THR A 250 -27.31 -11.06 -3.24
C THR A 250 -26.26 -10.59 -4.26
N ASN A 251 -25.52 -9.53 -3.92
CA ASN A 251 -24.38 -9.08 -4.71
C ASN A 251 -23.10 -9.93 -4.49
N CYS A 252 -23.16 -10.96 -3.65
CA CYS A 252 -22.02 -11.79 -3.24
C CYS A 252 -20.85 -10.97 -2.65
N GLU A 253 -21.17 -9.96 -1.85
CA GLU A 253 -20.17 -9.13 -1.14
C GLU A 253 -20.59 -8.97 0.33
N ASN A 254 -19.60 -8.97 1.25
CA ASN A 254 -19.82 -8.72 2.68
C ASN A 254 -20.83 -9.67 3.36
N LEU A 255 -20.88 -10.93 2.92
CA LEU A 255 -21.81 -11.89 3.47
C LEU A 255 -21.41 -12.34 4.90
N ALA A 256 -22.40 -12.63 5.73
CA ALA A 256 -22.15 -13.07 7.11
C ALA A 256 -21.18 -14.26 7.25
N PRO A 257 -21.19 -15.30 6.37
CA PRO A 257 -20.18 -16.37 6.43
C PRO A 257 -18.75 -15.89 6.19
N THR A 258 -18.53 -14.83 5.39
CA THR A 258 -17.22 -14.19 5.21
C THR A 258 -16.69 -13.68 6.53
N HIS A 259 -17.48 -12.93 7.28
CA HIS A 259 -17.12 -12.39 8.60
C HIS A 259 -16.81 -13.51 9.60
N GLU A 260 -17.62 -14.58 9.62
CA GLU A 260 -17.36 -15.74 10.49
C GLU A 260 -16.05 -16.45 10.17
N PHE A 261 -15.66 -16.53 8.89
CA PHE A 261 -14.36 -17.09 8.52
C PHE A 261 -13.21 -16.15 8.92
N LEU A 262 -13.34 -14.84 8.75
CA LEU A 262 -12.34 -13.87 9.19
C LEU A 262 -12.15 -13.89 10.71
N LYS A 263 -13.21 -14.09 11.49
CA LYS A 263 -13.13 -14.32 12.95
C LYS A 263 -12.33 -15.59 13.28
N ARG A 264 -12.41 -16.64 12.43
CA ARG A 264 -11.55 -17.83 12.58
C ARG A 264 -10.08 -17.50 12.31
N CYS A 265 -9.79 -16.74 11.26
CA CYS A 265 -8.42 -16.27 10.95
C CYS A 265 -7.85 -15.43 12.10
N ARG A 266 -8.65 -14.50 12.65
CA ARG A 266 -8.26 -13.67 13.79
C ARG A 266 -7.98 -14.52 15.04
N ARG A 267 -8.84 -15.46 15.39
CA ARG A 267 -8.62 -16.38 16.53
C ARG A 267 -7.34 -17.19 16.38
N LEU A 268 -7.03 -17.69 15.16
CA LEU A 268 -5.77 -18.38 14.87
C LEU A 268 -4.57 -17.47 15.21
N VAL A 269 -4.59 -16.26 14.68
CA VAL A 269 -3.48 -15.30 14.89
C VAL A 269 -3.32 -14.92 16.35
N ASP A 270 -4.41 -14.59 17.04
CA ASP A 270 -4.34 -14.17 18.45
C ASP A 270 -3.88 -15.30 19.39
N GLN A 271 -4.25 -16.56 19.11
CA GLN A 271 -3.96 -17.70 19.96
C GLN A 271 -2.62 -18.36 19.67
N GLU A 272 -2.27 -18.52 18.39
CA GLU A 272 -1.09 -19.25 17.96
C GLU A 272 0.11 -18.30 17.66
N TYR A 273 -0.16 -17.06 17.24
CA TYR A 273 0.84 -16.10 16.76
C TYR A 273 0.62 -14.68 17.30
N PRO A 274 0.63 -14.48 18.62
CA PRO A 274 0.30 -13.18 19.22
C PRO A 274 1.22 -12.05 18.69
N GLY A 275 0.61 -10.90 18.40
CA GLY A 275 1.31 -9.72 17.87
C GLY A 275 1.50 -9.69 16.35
N ARG A 276 0.91 -10.65 15.63
CA ARG A 276 0.79 -10.60 14.18
C ARG A 276 -0.43 -9.77 13.75
N VAL A 277 -0.43 -9.25 12.53
CA VAL A 277 -1.48 -8.37 12.03
C VAL A 277 -2.22 -8.98 10.84
N LEU A 278 -3.53 -8.73 10.77
CA LEU A 278 -4.36 -8.98 9.59
C LEU A 278 -4.85 -7.63 9.08
N LEU A 279 -4.54 -7.31 7.82
CA LEU A 279 -4.94 -6.09 7.12
C LEU A 279 -5.91 -6.49 6.00
N ALA A 280 -7.18 -6.11 6.13
CA ALA A 280 -8.20 -6.42 5.13
C ALA A 280 -8.12 -5.49 3.91
N GLU A 281 -8.19 -6.08 2.72
CA GLU A 281 -8.56 -5.34 1.53
C GLU A 281 -10.06 -5.48 1.28
N ALA A 282 -10.80 -4.43 1.62
CA ALA A 282 -12.23 -4.29 1.37
C ALA A 282 -12.47 -2.92 0.71
N ASN A 283 -12.54 -2.91 -0.64
CA ASN A 283 -12.83 -1.70 -1.40
C ASN A 283 -14.34 -1.40 -1.36
N GLN A 284 -14.80 -0.93 -0.20
CA GLN A 284 -16.20 -0.69 0.13
C GLN A 284 -16.38 0.70 0.76
N TRP A 285 -17.62 1.14 0.95
CA TRP A 285 -17.92 2.36 1.69
C TRP A 285 -17.54 2.21 3.17
N PRO A 286 -17.23 3.32 3.90
CA PRO A 286 -16.73 3.21 5.28
C PRO A 286 -17.64 2.46 6.25
N HIS A 287 -18.96 2.48 6.05
CA HIS A 287 -19.90 1.73 6.91
C HIS A 287 -19.75 0.21 6.72
N ASP A 288 -19.46 -0.25 5.50
CA ASP A 288 -19.30 -1.67 5.20
C ASP A 288 -17.92 -2.14 5.64
N VAL A 289 -16.88 -1.31 5.39
CA VAL A 289 -15.50 -1.64 5.80
C VAL A 289 -15.36 -1.77 7.32
N VAL A 290 -16.10 -0.99 8.10
CA VAL A 290 -15.99 -1.04 9.57
C VAL A 290 -16.36 -2.42 10.13
N GLU A 291 -17.20 -3.18 9.44
CA GLU A 291 -17.58 -4.54 9.84
C GLU A 291 -16.40 -5.51 9.83
N TYR A 292 -15.37 -5.28 8.99
CA TYR A 292 -14.15 -6.11 8.93
C TYR A 292 -13.21 -5.95 10.13
N PHE A 293 -13.49 -5.02 11.04
CA PHE A 293 -12.83 -4.99 12.35
C PHE A 293 -13.49 -5.91 13.37
N GLY A 294 -14.70 -6.42 13.07
CA GLY A 294 -15.47 -7.33 13.90
C GLY A 294 -16.25 -6.67 15.03
N ASP A 295 -16.77 -7.52 15.89
CA ASP A 295 -17.72 -7.13 16.92
C ASP A 295 -17.06 -6.69 18.23
N GLY A 296 -17.83 -5.91 19.00
CA GLY A 296 -17.47 -5.49 20.34
C GLY A 296 -16.42 -4.37 20.41
N PRO A 297 -16.02 -3.95 21.63
CA PRO A 297 -15.16 -2.79 21.80
C PRO A 297 -13.70 -3.01 21.34
N ILE A 298 -13.26 -4.27 21.29
CA ILE A 298 -11.89 -4.64 20.88
C ILE A 298 -11.85 -5.01 19.41
N GLY A 299 -12.93 -5.63 18.88
CA GLY A 299 -12.96 -6.22 17.55
C GLY A 299 -12.37 -7.64 17.54
N ASP A 300 -12.91 -8.51 16.69
CA ASP A 300 -12.56 -9.93 16.62
C ASP A 300 -12.33 -10.44 15.18
N GLU A 301 -12.20 -9.50 14.22
CA GLU A 301 -11.81 -9.78 12.83
C GLU A 301 -10.45 -9.17 12.50
N CYS A 302 -10.30 -8.40 11.42
CA CYS A 302 -9.01 -7.85 11.03
C CYS A 302 -8.55 -6.73 11.98
N HIS A 303 -7.25 -6.63 12.18
CA HIS A 303 -6.64 -5.56 12.96
C HIS A 303 -6.64 -4.23 12.21
N MET A 304 -6.54 -4.31 10.87
CA MET A 304 -6.50 -3.17 9.98
C MET A 304 -7.40 -3.40 8.77
N ALA A 305 -7.89 -2.31 8.22
CA ALA A 305 -8.53 -2.29 6.91
C ALA A 305 -8.10 -1.02 6.16
N PHE A 306 -7.99 -1.09 4.83
CA PHE A 306 -7.70 0.08 4.02
C PHE A 306 -8.88 1.05 3.96
N HIS A 307 -8.60 2.34 4.08
CA HIS A 307 -9.59 3.39 3.88
C HIS A 307 -9.61 3.87 2.42
N PHE A 308 -10.10 3.04 1.50
CA PHE A 308 -10.14 3.36 0.07
C PHE A 308 -10.89 4.65 -0.25
N PRO A 309 -12.06 4.95 0.35
CA PRO A 309 -12.80 6.17 0.01
C PRO A 309 -12.08 7.48 0.32
N LEU A 310 -11.11 7.50 1.23
CA LEU A 310 -10.34 8.71 1.57
C LEU A 310 -9.39 9.12 0.43
N MET A 311 -8.79 8.15 -0.23
CA MET A 311 -7.75 8.38 -1.26
C MET A 311 -8.24 9.32 -2.38
N PRO A 312 -9.33 9.02 -3.14
CA PRO A 312 -9.77 9.91 -4.21
C PRO A 312 -10.17 11.31 -3.70
N ARG A 313 -10.68 11.42 -2.47
CA ARG A 313 -11.10 12.71 -1.90
C ARG A 313 -9.94 13.64 -1.57
N LEU A 314 -8.77 13.10 -1.26
CA LEU A 314 -7.54 13.89 -1.13
C LEU A 314 -7.17 14.56 -2.47
N PHE A 315 -7.25 13.82 -3.58
CA PHE A 315 -7.00 14.36 -4.92
C PHE A 315 -8.10 15.36 -5.35
N MET A 316 -9.36 15.08 -5.03
CA MET A 316 -10.47 16.00 -5.29
C MET A 316 -10.25 17.31 -4.54
N SER A 317 -10.06 17.27 -3.23
CA SER A 317 -9.80 18.46 -2.40
C SER A 317 -8.62 19.27 -2.90
N LEU A 318 -7.55 18.60 -3.35
CA LEU A 318 -6.40 19.30 -3.92
C LEU A 318 -6.75 20.06 -5.21
N LYS A 319 -7.58 19.47 -6.07
CA LYS A 319 -7.96 20.07 -7.35
C LYS A 319 -9.03 21.13 -7.21
N GLU A 320 -9.96 20.95 -6.29
CA GLU A 320 -11.01 21.90 -5.94
C GLU A 320 -10.49 23.08 -5.10
N GLU A 321 -9.26 22.99 -4.58
CA GLU A 321 -8.68 23.92 -3.61
C GLU A 321 -9.59 24.11 -2.37
N SER A 322 -10.23 23.02 -1.94
CA SER A 322 -11.20 22.96 -0.85
C SER A 322 -10.99 21.72 0.01
N ALA A 323 -11.07 21.87 1.32
CA ALA A 323 -10.99 20.77 2.27
C ALA A 323 -12.28 19.94 2.36
N GLN A 324 -13.38 20.37 1.70
CA GLN A 324 -14.72 19.85 1.96
C GLN A 324 -14.83 18.35 1.68
N SER A 325 -14.31 17.88 0.53
CA SER A 325 -14.38 16.47 0.15
C SER A 325 -13.71 15.54 1.17
N VAL A 326 -12.58 15.97 1.75
CA VAL A 326 -11.88 15.22 2.82
C VAL A 326 -12.65 15.30 4.15
N ILE A 327 -13.19 16.47 4.50
CA ILE A 327 -13.98 16.65 5.72
C ILE A 327 -15.22 15.74 5.69
N ASP A 328 -15.93 15.72 4.57
CA ASP A 328 -17.17 14.96 4.40
C ASP A 328 -16.93 13.45 4.54
N ILE A 329 -15.91 12.91 3.90
CA ILE A 329 -15.64 11.46 4.00
C ILE A 329 -15.19 11.07 5.40
N LEU A 330 -14.36 11.89 6.06
CA LEU A 330 -13.92 11.61 7.43
C LEU A 330 -15.08 11.74 8.44
N ALA A 331 -16.00 12.68 8.24
CA ALA A 331 -17.20 12.82 9.06
C ALA A 331 -18.16 11.64 8.90
N ASN A 332 -18.17 11.00 7.72
CA ASN A 332 -18.99 9.83 7.42
C ASN A 332 -18.27 8.49 7.72
N THR A 333 -17.03 8.52 8.21
CA THR A 333 -16.29 7.34 8.61
C THR A 333 -16.68 6.94 10.04
N PRO A 334 -17.27 5.75 10.25
CA PRO A 334 -17.64 5.29 11.59
C PRO A 334 -16.42 5.11 12.50
N ALA A 335 -16.69 5.11 13.82
CA ALA A 335 -15.66 4.73 14.79
C ALA A 335 -15.32 3.24 14.65
N ILE A 336 -14.04 2.91 14.79
CA ILE A 336 -13.52 1.55 14.76
C ILE A 336 -13.26 1.03 16.18
N PRO A 337 -13.22 -0.30 16.40
CA PRO A 337 -12.88 -0.88 17.69
C PRO A 337 -11.49 -0.44 18.21
N GLU A 338 -11.26 -0.60 19.51
CA GLU A 338 -10.01 -0.15 20.14
C GLU A 338 -8.75 -0.81 19.54
N SER A 339 -8.81 -2.08 19.15
CA SER A 339 -7.70 -2.75 18.48
C SER A 339 -7.60 -2.39 16.99
N GLY A 340 -8.60 -1.74 16.40
CA GLY A 340 -8.64 -1.42 14.99
C GLY A 340 -7.69 -0.28 14.60
N GLN A 341 -7.23 -0.28 13.33
CA GLN A 341 -6.52 0.84 12.72
C GLN A 341 -6.80 0.90 11.22
N TRP A 342 -7.07 2.10 10.71
CA TRP A 342 -7.12 2.34 9.28
C TRP A 342 -5.72 2.25 8.63
N GLY A 343 -5.60 1.55 7.51
CA GLY A 343 -4.49 1.70 6.57
C GLY A 343 -4.82 2.81 5.58
N ILE A 344 -4.02 3.87 5.54
CA ILE A 344 -4.22 4.99 4.61
C ILE A 344 -3.07 5.06 3.62
N PHE A 345 -3.39 5.36 2.37
CA PHE A 345 -2.42 5.39 1.28
C PHE A 345 -2.83 6.41 0.21
N LEU A 346 -1.88 6.87 -0.59
CA LEU A 346 -2.14 7.74 -1.74
C LEU A 346 -2.19 6.94 -3.04
N ARG A 347 -1.26 6.01 -3.20
CA ARG A 347 -1.16 5.08 -4.33
C ARG A 347 -0.64 3.73 -3.84
N ASN A 348 -0.89 2.70 -4.64
CA ASN A 348 -0.39 1.33 -4.50
C ASN A 348 -0.04 0.75 -5.88
N HIS A 349 0.17 -0.55 -5.97
CA HIS A 349 0.47 -1.28 -7.21
C HIS A 349 -0.73 -1.41 -8.18
N ASP A 350 -1.94 -1.06 -7.73
CA ASP A 350 -3.17 -1.09 -8.53
C ASP A 350 -3.60 0.30 -9.01
N GLU A 351 -4.72 0.37 -9.69
CA GLU A 351 -5.34 1.64 -10.06
C GLU A 351 -5.83 2.43 -8.82
N LEU A 352 -5.82 3.75 -8.93
CA LEU A 352 -6.57 4.61 -8.03
C LEU A 352 -8.06 4.34 -8.28
N THR A 353 -8.64 3.50 -7.42
CA THR A 353 -10.03 3.08 -7.60
C THR A 353 -11.02 4.24 -7.43
N LEU A 354 -12.01 4.28 -8.29
CA LEU A 354 -13.13 5.23 -8.27
C LEU A 354 -14.47 4.52 -8.08
N GLU A 355 -14.47 3.34 -7.47
CA GLU A 355 -15.69 2.62 -7.15
C GLU A 355 -16.46 3.27 -6.00
N MET A 356 -15.74 3.77 -4.98
CA MET A 356 -16.32 4.42 -3.80
C MET A 356 -16.43 5.94 -3.98
N VAL A 357 -16.80 6.38 -5.17
CA VAL A 357 -17.19 7.75 -5.50
C VAL A 357 -18.49 7.73 -6.31
N ASN A 358 -19.27 8.82 -6.27
CA ASN A 358 -20.43 8.94 -7.12
C ASN A 358 -20.06 9.29 -8.58
N ASP A 359 -21.03 9.25 -9.51
CA ASP A 359 -20.77 9.46 -10.94
C ASP A 359 -20.23 10.86 -11.25
N VAL A 360 -20.63 11.88 -10.50
CA VAL A 360 -20.15 13.26 -10.67
C VAL A 360 -18.68 13.36 -10.22
N GLU A 361 -18.35 12.78 -9.07
CA GLU A 361 -16.99 12.71 -8.55
C GLU A 361 -16.09 11.90 -9.50
N ARG A 362 -16.59 10.77 -10.03
CA ARG A 362 -15.85 9.94 -11.00
C ARG A 362 -15.56 10.69 -12.28
N ALA A 363 -16.54 11.39 -12.84
CA ALA A 363 -16.36 12.23 -14.01
C ALA A 363 -15.34 13.35 -13.77
N PHE A 364 -15.40 14.00 -12.60
CA PHE A 364 -14.43 15.01 -12.17
C PHE A 364 -12.99 14.43 -12.11
N MET A 365 -12.83 13.26 -11.48
CA MET A 365 -11.52 12.62 -11.39
C MET A 365 -10.95 12.26 -12.76
N TYR A 366 -11.77 11.73 -13.67
CA TYR A 366 -11.31 11.42 -15.03
C TYR A 366 -10.96 12.69 -15.82
N GLU A 367 -11.73 13.75 -15.70
CA GLU A 367 -11.47 15.03 -16.37
C GLU A 367 -10.13 15.63 -15.95
N HIS A 368 -9.81 15.56 -14.64
CA HIS A 368 -8.66 16.25 -14.09
C HIS A 368 -7.39 15.40 -14.01
N TYR A 369 -7.51 14.08 -13.89
CA TYR A 369 -6.38 13.18 -13.61
C TYR A 369 -6.17 12.07 -14.65
N ALA A 370 -7.14 11.82 -15.53
CA ALA A 370 -7.08 10.75 -16.51
C ALA A 370 -7.73 11.12 -17.85
N GLN A 371 -7.33 12.26 -18.43
CA GLN A 371 -7.85 12.77 -19.71
C GLN A 371 -7.55 11.81 -20.88
N ASN A 372 -6.38 11.15 -20.87
CA ASN A 372 -6.07 10.13 -21.85
C ASN A 372 -6.68 8.79 -21.39
N PRO A 373 -7.45 8.08 -22.26
CA PRO A 373 -8.01 6.77 -21.92
C PRO A 373 -6.98 5.75 -21.43
N ARG A 374 -5.72 5.80 -21.91
CA ARG A 374 -4.63 4.94 -21.44
C ARG A 374 -4.26 5.13 -19.96
N MET A 375 -4.72 6.20 -19.34
CA MET A 375 -4.54 6.45 -17.90
C MET A 375 -5.60 5.75 -17.06
N ARG A 376 -6.59 5.10 -17.68
CA ARG A 376 -7.70 4.43 -17.00
C ARG A 376 -7.51 2.93 -17.07
N SER A 377 -8.03 2.23 -16.08
CA SER A 377 -8.16 0.79 -16.02
C SER A 377 -9.38 0.47 -15.16
N ASN A 378 -10.27 -0.39 -15.64
CA ASN A 378 -11.52 -0.73 -14.97
C ASN A 378 -12.27 0.54 -14.48
N VAL A 379 -12.63 0.61 -13.22
CA VAL A 379 -13.24 1.81 -12.60
C VAL A 379 -12.18 2.60 -11.81
N GLY A 380 -11.08 2.98 -12.48
CA GLY A 380 -9.97 3.64 -11.80
C GLY A 380 -8.97 4.36 -12.70
N ILE A 381 -7.91 4.84 -12.08
CA ILE A 381 -6.82 5.61 -12.74
C ILE A 381 -5.48 4.92 -12.45
N ARG A 382 -4.84 4.38 -13.49
CA ARG A 382 -3.54 3.71 -13.40
C ARG A 382 -2.38 4.71 -13.57
N ARG A 383 -2.18 5.57 -12.59
CA ARG A 383 -1.10 6.57 -12.56
C ARG A 383 -0.39 6.55 -11.21
N ARG A 384 0.91 6.82 -11.18
CA ARG A 384 1.67 7.06 -9.95
C ARG A 384 1.39 8.44 -9.37
N LEU A 385 1.66 8.61 -8.08
CA LEU A 385 1.45 9.87 -7.33
C LEU A 385 2.08 11.08 -8.04
N ALA A 386 3.36 11.01 -8.37
CA ALA A 386 4.05 12.13 -8.99
C ALA A 386 3.49 12.47 -10.38
N SER A 387 3.06 11.46 -11.15
CA SER A 387 2.44 11.67 -12.45
C SER A 387 1.06 12.32 -12.36
N LEU A 388 0.23 11.92 -11.38
CA LEU A 388 -1.06 12.55 -11.09
C LEU A 388 -0.90 14.05 -10.79
N LEU A 389 0.16 14.40 -10.06
CA LEU A 389 0.47 15.76 -9.64
C LEU A 389 1.42 16.50 -10.60
N GLN A 390 1.71 15.91 -11.77
CA GLN A 390 2.59 16.52 -12.80
C GLN A 390 3.98 16.89 -12.27
N GLY A 391 4.45 16.21 -11.22
CA GLY A 391 5.75 16.47 -10.59
C GLY A 391 5.80 17.75 -9.74
N ASP A 392 4.66 18.36 -9.42
CA ASP A 392 4.59 19.54 -8.55
C ASP A 392 5.01 19.17 -7.12
N LEU A 393 6.20 19.63 -6.73
CA LEU A 393 6.79 19.32 -5.43
C LEU A 393 5.92 19.80 -4.25
N ALA A 394 5.28 20.95 -4.35
CA ALA A 394 4.45 21.49 -3.27
C ALA A 394 3.19 20.63 -3.05
N GLN A 395 2.59 20.13 -4.13
CA GLN A 395 1.46 19.20 -4.04
C GLN A 395 1.90 17.83 -3.50
N LEU A 396 3.04 17.30 -3.94
CA LEU A 396 3.61 16.07 -3.40
C LEU A 396 3.87 16.18 -1.90
N GLN A 397 4.48 17.29 -1.46
CA GLN A 397 4.73 17.55 -0.04
C GLN A 397 3.44 17.69 0.77
N LEU A 398 2.42 18.37 0.24
CA LEU A 398 1.12 18.50 0.90
C LEU A 398 0.43 17.15 1.09
N LEU A 399 0.35 16.31 0.04
CA LEU A 399 -0.29 15.01 0.15
C LEU A 399 0.52 14.04 1.04
N THR A 400 1.85 14.07 0.98
CA THR A 400 2.70 13.30 1.91
C THR A 400 2.51 13.73 3.36
N ASN A 401 2.38 15.05 3.62
CA ASN A 401 2.01 15.57 4.93
C ASN A 401 0.68 15.01 5.42
N LEU A 402 -0.37 15.04 4.58
CA LEU A 402 -1.69 14.52 4.93
C LEU A 402 -1.66 13.01 5.18
N LEU A 403 -0.99 12.24 4.33
CA LEU A 403 -0.77 10.81 4.54
C LEU A 403 -0.16 10.51 5.91
N LEU A 404 0.80 11.30 6.35
CA LEU A 404 1.54 11.08 7.60
C LEU A 404 0.89 11.72 8.84
N SER A 405 -0.18 12.53 8.70
CA SER A 405 -0.85 13.19 9.83
C SER A 405 -2.30 12.79 10.06
N LEU A 406 -2.99 12.30 9.04
CA LEU A 406 -4.38 11.82 9.14
C LEU A 406 -4.50 10.59 10.07
N PRO A 407 -5.72 10.29 10.59
CA PRO A 407 -5.94 9.11 11.41
C PRO A 407 -5.75 7.85 10.59
N GLY A 408 -4.82 7.00 11.02
CA GLY A 408 -4.46 5.76 10.36
C GLY A 408 -2.95 5.53 10.31
N SER A 409 -2.58 4.34 9.88
CA SER A 409 -1.19 3.98 9.61
C SER A 409 -0.90 4.20 8.13
N PRO A 410 0.10 5.04 7.80
CA PRO A 410 0.41 5.36 6.42
C PRO A 410 1.08 4.18 5.71
N VAL A 411 0.69 3.96 4.47
CA VAL A 411 1.33 3.03 3.54
C VAL A 411 1.92 3.83 2.39
N LEU A 412 3.23 3.77 2.24
CA LEU A 412 3.98 4.35 1.13
C LEU A 412 4.15 3.29 0.04
N TYR A 413 3.95 3.67 -1.21
CA TYR A 413 4.26 2.82 -2.35
C TYR A 413 5.69 3.08 -2.81
N TYR A 414 6.49 2.03 -3.08
CA TYR A 414 7.91 2.20 -3.45
C TYR A 414 8.09 3.24 -4.58
N GLY A 415 9.05 4.13 -4.39
CA GLY A 415 9.35 5.21 -5.33
C GLY A 415 8.51 6.46 -5.19
N ASP A 416 7.41 6.47 -4.42
CA ASP A 416 6.63 7.68 -4.17
C ASP A 416 7.43 8.70 -3.34
N GLU A 417 8.30 8.22 -2.45
CA GLU A 417 9.18 9.06 -1.62
C GLU A 417 10.23 9.85 -2.41
N ILE A 418 10.51 9.43 -3.66
CA ILE A 418 11.39 10.16 -4.58
C ILE A 418 10.63 10.87 -5.70
N GLY A 419 9.30 10.70 -5.77
CA GLY A 419 8.48 11.26 -6.85
C GLY A 419 8.64 10.51 -8.17
N MET A 420 8.73 9.19 -8.14
CA MET A 420 8.84 8.34 -9.31
C MET A 420 7.57 8.43 -10.19
N GLY A 421 7.75 8.54 -11.50
CA GLY A 421 6.65 8.59 -12.49
C GLY A 421 6.19 7.23 -12.96
N ASP A 422 5.32 7.23 -13.97
CA ASP A 422 4.75 6.04 -14.60
C ASP A 422 4.91 6.00 -16.12
N ASN A 423 4.50 4.86 -16.71
CA ASN A 423 4.49 4.67 -18.16
C ASN A 423 3.10 4.19 -18.63
N ILE A 424 2.26 5.10 -19.11
CA ILE A 424 0.89 4.81 -19.57
C ILE A 424 0.82 3.95 -20.85
N TRP A 425 1.95 3.68 -21.49
CA TRP A 425 2.03 2.88 -22.72
C TRP A 425 2.13 1.38 -22.44
N LEU A 426 2.43 0.99 -21.21
CA LEU A 426 2.44 -0.41 -20.81
C LEU A 426 1.01 -0.93 -20.62
N HIS A 427 0.88 -2.24 -20.65
CA HIS A 427 -0.41 -2.90 -20.53
C HIS A 427 -0.90 -2.85 -19.07
N ASP A 428 -2.19 -2.99 -18.87
CA ASP A 428 -2.85 -3.06 -17.56
C ASP A 428 -2.22 -2.08 -16.53
N ARG A 429 -1.87 -2.56 -15.34
CA ARG A 429 -1.25 -1.80 -14.23
C ARG A 429 0.29 -1.78 -14.29
N ASP A 430 0.92 -2.42 -15.27
CA ASP A 430 2.39 -2.49 -15.43
C ASP A 430 3.06 -1.10 -15.45
N GLY A 431 2.34 -0.11 -15.96
CA GLY A 431 2.85 1.26 -16.03
C GLY A 431 3.17 1.89 -14.67
N VAL A 432 2.55 1.43 -13.59
CA VAL A 432 2.84 1.88 -12.21
C VAL A 432 3.76 0.91 -11.45
N ARG A 433 4.17 -0.20 -12.08
CA ARG A 433 4.97 -1.30 -11.50
C ARG A 433 6.41 -1.35 -12.04
N THR A 434 6.88 -0.28 -12.67
CA THR A 434 8.21 -0.19 -13.30
C THR A 434 9.36 -0.25 -12.30
N PRO A 435 10.60 -0.64 -12.72
CA PRO A 435 11.75 -0.77 -11.84
C PRO A 435 12.06 0.47 -11.02
N MET A 436 12.44 0.28 -9.75
CA MET A 436 12.84 1.35 -8.82
C MET A 436 14.04 2.11 -9.35
N GLN A 437 14.03 3.43 -9.15
CA GLN A 437 15.06 4.34 -9.65
C GLN A 437 16.10 4.64 -8.55
N TRP A 438 17.13 3.77 -8.44
CA TRP A 438 18.18 3.90 -7.44
C TRP A 438 19.23 4.95 -7.81
N SER A 439 19.62 5.01 -9.11
CA SER A 439 20.66 5.90 -9.59
C SER A 439 20.44 6.32 -11.06
N ASP A 440 21.30 7.17 -11.57
CA ASP A 440 21.34 7.55 -13.00
C ASP A 440 22.05 6.50 -13.89
N GLN A 441 22.49 5.39 -13.29
CA GLN A 441 23.17 4.30 -13.98
C GLN A 441 22.21 3.53 -14.91
N ARG A 442 22.79 2.61 -15.72
CA ARG A 442 22.05 1.67 -16.55
C ARG A 442 20.93 1.00 -15.75
N ASN A 443 19.77 0.81 -16.37
CA ASN A 443 18.58 0.24 -15.75
C ASN A 443 18.22 0.90 -14.42
N SER A 444 18.48 2.19 -14.26
CA SER A 444 18.25 2.96 -13.03
C SER A 444 18.99 2.44 -11.78
N GLY A 445 20.04 1.63 -11.95
CA GLY A 445 20.72 0.94 -10.83
C GLY A 445 19.90 -0.22 -10.24
N PHE A 446 18.77 -0.56 -10.85
CA PHE A 446 17.93 -1.69 -10.44
C PHE A 446 18.60 -3.03 -10.77
N SER A 447 19.14 -3.18 -12.00
CA SER A 447 19.70 -4.41 -12.54
C SER A 447 20.92 -4.13 -13.41
N ASP A 448 21.85 -5.07 -13.44
CA ASP A 448 23.04 -5.06 -14.32
C ASP A 448 22.79 -5.77 -15.66
N THR A 449 21.60 -6.33 -15.88
CA THR A 449 21.23 -7.04 -17.12
C THR A 449 21.18 -6.11 -18.35
N ASP A 450 21.07 -6.66 -19.54
CA ASP A 450 20.81 -5.87 -20.74
C ASP A 450 19.39 -5.26 -20.69
N PRO A 451 19.20 -3.99 -21.05
CA PRO A 451 17.89 -3.32 -20.97
C PRO A 451 16.77 -4.04 -21.72
N GLU A 452 17.11 -4.80 -22.75
CA GLU A 452 16.17 -5.59 -23.55
C GLU A 452 15.67 -6.85 -22.81
N GLN A 453 16.33 -7.23 -21.72
CA GLN A 453 15.96 -8.39 -20.90
C GLN A 453 15.07 -8.01 -19.70
N LEU A 454 14.88 -6.71 -19.45
CA LEU A 454 13.96 -6.26 -18.40
C LEU A 454 12.51 -6.61 -18.79
N PRO A 455 11.75 -7.31 -17.94
CA PRO A 455 10.32 -7.55 -18.17
C PRO A 455 9.52 -6.25 -18.32
N LEU A 456 9.85 -5.24 -17.50
CA LEU A 456 9.29 -3.91 -17.57
C LEU A 456 10.41 -2.88 -17.76
N PRO A 457 10.26 -1.92 -18.71
CA PRO A 457 11.29 -0.92 -18.96
C PRO A 457 11.37 0.11 -17.83
N VAL A 458 12.55 0.65 -17.60
CA VAL A 458 12.74 1.82 -16.73
C VAL A 458 12.09 3.07 -17.33
N ILE A 459 11.73 4.03 -16.48
CA ILE A 459 11.20 5.33 -16.93
C ILE A 459 12.34 6.16 -17.54
N THR A 460 12.14 6.64 -18.76
CA THR A 460 13.18 7.38 -19.54
C THR A 460 12.75 8.76 -20.01
N ASN A 461 11.50 9.20 -19.68
CA ASN A 461 11.05 10.53 -20.07
C ASN A 461 11.84 11.64 -19.33
N CYS A 462 11.86 12.85 -19.88
CA CYS A 462 12.68 13.95 -19.35
C CYS A 462 12.24 14.45 -17.97
N GLN A 463 11.02 14.20 -17.53
CA GLN A 463 10.48 14.68 -16.28
C GLN A 463 10.71 13.68 -15.13
N PHE A 464 10.43 12.39 -15.37
CA PHE A 464 10.44 11.33 -14.37
C PHE A 464 11.49 10.25 -14.62
N GLY A 465 12.27 10.36 -15.71
CA GLY A 465 13.31 9.40 -16.03
C GLY A 465 14.37 9.32 -14.93
N HIS A 466 14.99 8.15 -14.81
CA HIS A 466 15.96 7.86 -13.75
C HIS A 466 17.19 8.79 -13.73
N GLN A 467 17.50 9.49 -14.82
CA GLN A 467 18.55 10.52 -14.83
C GLN A 467 18.14 11.77 -14.02
N ALA A 468 16.84 12.07 -13.95
CA ALA A 468 16.32 13.22 -13.20
C ALA A 468 15.84 12.85 -11.80
N VAL A 469 15.15 11.70 -11.68
CA VAL A 469 14.53 11.24 -10.43
C VAL A 469 15.15 9.92 -10.03
N ASN A 470 15.98 9.93 -8.98
CA ASN A 470 16.57 8.72 -8.41
C ASN A 470 16.99 8.94 -6.95
N VAL A 471 17.14 7.85 -6.21
CA VAL A 471 17.51 7.85 -4.79
C VAL A 471 18.87 8.53 -4.59
N GLU A 472 19.89 8.16 -5.38
CA GLU A 472 21.25 8.66 -5.19
C GLU A 472 21.34 10.19 -5.31
N ASN A 473 20.70 10.80 -6.30
CA ASN A 473 20.65 12.23 -6.49
C ASN A 473 19.90 12.93 -5.35
N GLN A 474 18.82 12.34 -4.87
CA GLN A 474 18.02 12.91 -3.80
C GLN A 474 18.70 12.78 -2.43
N LEU A 475 19.46 11.73 -2.17
CA LEU A 475 20.29 11.61 -0.98
C LEU A 475 21.33 12.74 -0.87
N ARG A 476 21.87 13.21 -2.00
CA ARG A 476 22.83 14.33 -2.05
C ARG A 476 22.19 15.71 -1.88
N ASN A 477 20.86 15.80 -2.00
CA ASN A 477 20.12 17.07 -1.91
C ASN A 477 19.25 17.12 -0.65
N PRO A 478 19.66 17.81 0.42
CA PRO A 478 18.89 17.94 1.67
C PRO A 478 17.47 18.54 1.49
N GLY A 479 17.23 19.26 0.39
CA GLY A 479 15.93 19.84 0.05
C GLY A 479 15.04 18.93 -0.80
N SER A 480 15.44 17.68 -1.07
CA SER A 480 14.70 16.74 -1.90
C SER A 480 13.41 16.24 -1.23
N LEU A 481 12.50 15.67 -2.04
CA LEU A 481 11.30 15.01 -1.56
C LEU A 481 11.65 13.83 -0.63
N LEU A 482 12.70 13.09 -0.93
CA LEU A 482 13.17 11.97 -0.11
C LEU A 482 13.53 12.41 1.32
N HIS A 483 14.34 13.46 1.47
CA HIS A 483 14.70 14.01 2.79
C HIS A 483 13.48 14.62 3.49
N PHE A 484 12.59 15.25 2.74
CA PHE A 484 11.33 15.78 3.28
C PHE A 484 10.46 14.64 3.86
N THR A 485 10.22 13.59 3.09
CA THR A 485 9.44 12.42 3.52
C THR A 485 10.05 11.77 4.76
N ARG A 486 11.36 11.53 4.75
CA ARG A 486 12.09 11.00 5.91
C ARG A 486 11.93 11.88 7.15
N LYS A 487 12.02 13.21 6.99
CA LYS A 487 11.86 14.14 8.12
C LYS A 487 10.46 14.06 8.72
N LEU A 488 9.41 14.01 7.89
CA LEU A 488 8.04 13.85 8.36
C LEU A 488 7.84 12.51 9.09
N ILE A 489 8.39 11.41 8.56
CA ILE A 489 8.34 10.10 9.21
C ILE A 489 9.04 10.17 10.58
N ALA A 490 10.20 10.77 10.68
CA ALA A 490 10.94 10.91 11.93
C ALA A 490 10.12 11.68 12.98
N VAL A 491 9.54 12.83 12.62
CA VAL A 491 8.69 13.62 13.51
C VAL A 491 7.42 12.83 13.90
N ARG A 492 6.76 12.16 12.97
CA ARG A 492 5.61 11.29 13.28
C ARG A 492 5.96 10.24 14.32
N LYS A 493 7.13 9.62 14.23
CA LYS A 493 7.59 8.57 15.16
C LYS A 493 7.94 9.09 16.55
N GLU A 494 8.28 10.37 16.69
CA GLU A 494 8.52 11.02 17.99
C GLU A 494 7.20 11.28 18.75
N HIS A 495 6.06 11.36 18.03
CA HIS A 495 4.75 11.71 18.56
C HIS A 495 3.74 10.56 18.37
N ALA A 496 3.58 9.71 19.41
CA ALA A 496 2.61 8.59 19.36
C ALA A 496 1.18 9.04 19.05
N THR A 497 0.86 10.30 19.25
CA THR A 497 -0.42 10.94 18.98
C THR A 497 -0.83 10.83 17.51
N PHE A 498 0.08 10.79 16.55
CA PHE A 498 -0.27 10.57 15.14
C PHE A 498 -0.86 9.18 14.88
N GLY A 499 -0.38 8.14 15.56
CA GLY A 499 -0.87 6.77 15.40
C GLY A 499 -2.03 6.43 16.34
N MET A 500 -1.94 6.86 17.60
CA MET A 500 -2.83 6.44 18.68
C MET A 500 -3.90 7.48 19.04
N GLY A 501 -3.76 8.72 18.55
CA GLY A 501 -4.61 9.83 18.98
C GLY A 501 -5.99 9.81 18.34
N SER A 502 -6.93 10.41 19.07
CA SER A 502 -8.24 10.76 18.53
C SER A 502 -8.11 11.72 17.34
N PHE A 503 -9.15 11.83 16.55
CA PHE A 503 -9.24 12.78 15.44
C PHE A 503 -10.47 13.66 15.63
N ARG A 504 -10.29 14.98 15.48
CA ARG A 504 -11.39 15.93 15.51
C ARG A 504 -11.10 17.10 14.55
N PRO A 505 -11.95 17.33 13.55
CA PRO A 505 -11.81 18.48 12.67
C PRO A 505 -12.00 19.79 13.47
N VAL A 506 -11.28 20.84 13.05
CA VAL A 506 -11.39 22.21 13.57
C VAL A 506 -12.04 23.08 12.50
N ALA A 507 -13.08 23.81 12.87
CA ALA A 507 -13.74 24.71 11.94
C ALA A 507 -12.78 25.84 11.54
N SER A 508 -12.75 26.12 10.22
CA SER A 508 -11.96 27.15 9.57
C SER A 508 -12.88 28.16 8.90
N SER A 509 -12.56 29.46 8.99
CA SER A 509 -13.27 30.50 8.24
C SER A 509 -12.98 30.46 6.73
N ASN A 510 -12.02 29.63 6.29
CA ASN A 510 -11.57 29.51 4.91
C ASN A 510 -11.70 28.06 4.42
N PRO A 511 -12.52 27.77 3.38
CA PRO A 511 -12.75 26.41 2.91
C PRO A 511 -11.51 25.73 2.31
N ALA A 512 -10.48 26.46 1.90
CA ALA A 512 -9.24 25.91 1.42
C ALA A 512 -8.34 25.38 2.54
N ILE A 513 -8.64 25.70 3.80
CA ILE A 513 -7.84 25.31 4.96
C ILE A 513 -8.48 24.12 5.65
N PHE A 514 -7.73 23.04 5.73
CA PHE A 514 -8.07 21.85 6.51
C PHE A 514 -7.30 21.87 7.83
N ALA A 515 -8.03 21.90 8.94
CA ALA A 515 -7.46 21.89 10.27
C ALA A 515 -8.09 20.78 11.11
N PHE A 516 -7.29 20.11 11.94
CA PHE A 516 -7.77 19.09 12.86
C PHE A 516 -6.87 18.94 14.08
N ILE A 517 -7.46 18.46 15.18
CA ILE A 517 -6.78 18.09 16.41
C ILE A 517 -6.56 16.59 16.44
N ARG A 518 -5.35 16.17 16.84
CA ARG A 518 -5.01 14.83 17.29
C ARG A 518 -4.68 14.90 18.79
N GLN A 519 -5.24 14.00 19.58
CA GLN A 519 -4.99 14.00 21.03
C GLN A 519 -4.79 12.58 21.55
N TYR A 520 -3.70 12.40 22.28
CA TYR A 520 -3.40 11.15 22.97
C TYR A 520 -2.71 11.43 24.30
N ARG A 521 -3.27 10.91 25.41
CA ARG A 521 -2.80 11.23 26.77
C ARG A 521 -2.73 12.75 26.98
N ASP A 522 -1.61 13.26 27.39
CA ASP A 522 -1.37 14.69 27.69
C ASP A 522 -0.94 15.50 26.45
N GLU A 523 -0.75 14.84 25.30
CA GLU A 523 -0.30 15.50 24.09
C GLU A 523 -1.48 15.89 23.19
N THR A 524 -1.47 17.15 22.75
CA THR A 524 -2.43 17.68 21.79
C THR A 524 -1.68 18.28 20.60
N LEU A 525 -1.96 17.76 19.41
CA LEU A 525 -1.39 18.26 18.15
C LEU A 525 -2.48 18.93 17.32
N LEU A 526 -2.16 20.11 16.79
CA LEU A 526 -2.94 20.82 15.78
C LEU A 526 -2.25 20.66 14.43
N CYS A 527 -2.92 20.05 13.46
CA CYS A 527 -2.48 19.93 12.08
C CYS A 527 -3.29 20.86 11.21
N VAL A 528 -2.62 21.68 10.38
CA VAL A 528 -3.28 22.65 9.49
C VAL A 528 -2.65 22.55 8.11
N SER A 529 -3.47 22.48 7.05
CA SER A 529 -3.03 22.35 5.67
C SER A 529 -3.82 23.29 4.75
N ASN A 530 -3.12 23.88 3.78
CA ASN A 530 -3.70 24.74 2.75
C ASN A 530 -3.81 23.99 1.42
N PHE A 531 -5.03 23.73 0.96
CA PHE A 531 -5.29 23.07 -0.33
C PHE A 531 -5.19 24.04 -1.54
N ALA A 532 -5.08 25.35 -1.32
CA ALA A 532 -4.99 26.34 -2.41
C ALA A 532 -3.56 26.54 -2.93
N ALA A 533 -3.44 26.87 -4.21
CA ALA A 533 -2.17 27.26 -4.85
C ALA A 533 -1.75 28.71 -4.50
N THR A 534 -2.50 29.39 -3.65
CA THR A 534 -2.25 30.76 -3.20
C THR A 534 -2.14 30.81 -1.68
N PRO A 535 -1.46 31.84 -1.10
CA PRO A 535 -1.45 32.02 0.34
C PRO A 535 -2.90 32.21 0.85
N GLN A 536 -3.22 31.57 1.96
CA GLN A 536 -4.54 31.61 2.56
C GLN A 536 -4.47 32.08 4.01
N HIS A 537 -5.38 32.97 4.36
CA HIS A 537 -5.58 33.42 5.73
C HIS A 537 -6.85 32.76 6.29
N THR A 538 -6.81 32.36 7.55
CA THR A 538 -7.94 31.74 8.24
C THR A 538 -7.99 32.11 9.71
N GLU A 539 -9.18 32.09 10.27
CA GLU A 539 -9.46 32.00 11.69
C GLU A 539 -9.90 30.58 12.01
N LEU A 540 -9.33 29.98 13.06
CA LEU A 540 -9.62 28.63 13.50
C LEU A 540 -10.38 28.65 14.84
N ALA A 541 -11.43 27.82 14.97
CA ALA A 541 -12.20 27.65 16.20
C ALA A 541 -11.39 26.83 17.23
N LEU A 542 -10.65 27.52 18.08
CA LEU A 542 -9.72 26.95 19.08
C LEU A 542 -10.00 27.46 20.51
N GLU A 543 -11.23 27.86 20.82
CA GLU A 543 -11.65 28.50 22.08
C GLU A 543 -11.29 27.64 23.30
N GLU A 544 -11.35 26.32 23.17
CA GLU A 544 -10.99 25.37 24.24
C GLU A 544 -9.49 25.33 24.56
N PHE A 545 -8.65 25.86 23.68
CA PHE A 545 -7.19 25.92 23.82
C PHE A 545 -6.66 27.32 24.10
N VAL A 546 -7.54 28.28 24.43
CA VAL A 546 -7.14 29.63 24.81
C VAL A 546 -6.09 29.61 25.92
N GLY A 547 -5.02 30.36 25.75
CA GLY A 547 -3.88 30.40 26.65
C GLY A 547 -2.75 29.42 26.34
N ARG A 548 -2.97 28.44 25.45
CA ARG A 548 -1.91 27.55 24.97
C ARG A 548 -1.09 28.20 23.85
N THR A 549 0.18 27.84 23.76
CA THR A 549 1.09 28.32 22.72
C THR A 549 1.39 27.20 21.73
N PRO A 550 0.97 27.31 20.45
CA PRO A 550 1.34 26.35 19.42
C PRO A 550 2.84 26.43 19.10
N VAL A 551 3.48 25.27 19.07
CA VAL A 551 4.90 25.13 18.69
C VAL A 551 4.99 24.18 17.52
N GLU A 552 5.45 24.67 16.37
CA GLU A 552 5.59 23.89 15.14
C GLU A 552 6.68 22.83 15.30
N LEU A 553 6.42 21.60 14.85
CA LEU A 553 7.26 20.43 15.15
C LEU A 553 8.46 20.28 14.20
N LEU A 554 8.37 20.74 12.95
CA LEU A 554 9.44 20.57 11.96
C LEU A 554 10.57 21.59 12.12
N GLY A 555 10.24 22.81 12.54
CA GLY A 555 11.18 23.93 12.72
C GLY A 555 11.29 24.41 14.16
N ASN A 556 10.55 23.82 15.09
CA ASN A 556 10.49 24.20 16.51
C ASN A 556 10.18 25.71 16.72
N THR A 557 9.30 26.27 15.86
CA THR A 557 8.94 27.68 15.89
C THR A 557 7.67 27.87 16.73
N ALA A 558 7.72 28.73 17.74
CA ALA A 558 6.55 29.11 18.53
C ALA A 558 5.70 30.14 17.78
N PHE A 559 4.41 29.90 17.74
CA PHE A 559 3.41 30.85 17.26
C PHE A 559 2.89 31.71 18.43
N HIS A 560 2.10 32.72 18.12
CA HIS A 560 1.42 33.50 19.16
C HIS A 560 0.41 32.62 19.93
N THR A 561 0.27 32.90 21.22
CA THR A 561 -0.65 32.19 22.11
C THR A 561 -2.09 32.28 21.57
N ILE A 562 -2.81 31.18 21.69
CA ILE A 562 -4.21 31.07 21.24
C ILE A 562 -5.07 32.02 22.07
N THR A 563 -5.84 32.85 21.39
CA THR A 563 -6.85 33.79 21.93
C THR A 563 -8.23 33.38 21.44
N GLU A 564 -9.28 34.06 21.86
CA GLU A 564 -10.66 33.81 21.41
C GLU A 564 -10.82 33.88 19.88
N SER A 565 -10.00 34.70 19.21
CA SER A 565 -9.91 34.78 17.74
C SER A 565 -8.47 34.53 17.31
N TRP A 566 -8.16 33.27 17.01
CA TRP A 566 -6.82 32.89 16.59
C TRP A 566 -6.71 32.74 15.09
N THR A 567 -5.83 33.52 14.48
CA THR A 567 -5.67 33.58 13.03
C THR A 567 -4.32 33.09 12.57
N LEU A 568 -4.27 32.51 11.38
CA LEU A 568 -3.07 31.95 10.77
C LEU A 568 -3.04 32.25 9.27
N THR A 569 -1.85 32.46 8.73
CA THR A 569 -1.62 32.52 7.27
C THR A 569 -0.71 31.40 6.85
N LEU A 570 -1.14 30.60 5.86
CA LEU A 570 -0.36 29.53 5.27
C LEU A 570 0.10 29.90 3.87
N ALA A 571 1.33 29.52 3.53
CA ALA A 571 1.86 29.60 2.18
C ALA A 571 1.03 28.73 1.20
N PRO A 572 1.18 28.91 -0.12
CA PRO A 572 0.59 28.01 -1.12
C PRO A 572 0.95 26.55 -0.84
N ARG A 573 -0.05 25.66 -0.78
CA ARG A 573 0.12 24.23 -0.44
C ARG A 573 0.88 23.99 0.88
N GLY A 574 0.98 25.03 1.73
CA GLY A 574 1.69 24.96 3.01
C GLY A 574 0.92 24.22 4.09
N PHE A 575 1.63 23.76 5.10
CA PHE A 575 1.05 23.06 6.25
C PHE A 575 1.88 23.30 7.52
N TYR A 576 1.29 23.00 8.67
CA TYR A 576 1.95 22.99 9.96
C TYR A 576 1.47 21.81 10.81
N TRP A 577 2.39 21.19 11.54
CA TRP A 577 2.14 20.28 12.66
C TRP A 577 2.57 21.00 13.93
N MET A 578 1.66 21.29 14.83
CA MET A 578 1.92 22.09 16.01
C MET A 578 1.52 21.34 17.28
N SER A 579 2.43 21.30 18.26
CA SER A 579 2.11 20.89 19.63
C SER A 579 1.52 22.07 20.39
N LEU A 580 0.35 21.88 21.01
CA LEU A 580 -0.32 22.90 21.85
C LEU A 580 0.18 22.76 23.29
N ARG A 581 1.14 23.59 23.68
CA ARG A 581 1.78 23.60 25.01
C ARG A 581 1.10 24.53 25.97
#